data_ed143cfe511253729952d95e90254f91
#
_entry.id   ed143cfe511253729952d95e90254f91
#
_cell.length_a   1.000
_cell.length_b   1.000
_cell.length_c   1.000
_cell.angle_alpha   90.00
_cell.angle_beta   90.00
_cell.angle_gamma   90.00
#
_symmetry.space_group_name_H-M   'P 1'
#
loop_
_entity.id
_entity.type
_entity.pdbx_description
1 polymer ?
#
loop_
_entity_poly.entity_id
_entity_poly.type
_entity_poly.pdbx_seq_one_letter_code
_entity_poly.pdbx_strand_id
1 'polypeptide(L)'
;ALRRLVERGLIQIGSVTPSDAAHALGRLDTWDADAAKMALRLLGRRRIGTGTVLSADPRQMAQIIVSQLTHQTSIALLEAALGEEGIDERLATHTLMQMGLGGHKGVLRIKTGLAVPVVGLGASAPCYYPAVGARLGCEMILPSDGGVANAIGAVVGRVTVRRAGTVTAPGADRFRVHLDSGPKDFDDLPMALEQLEAALRTAAIGAATAAGAKEIEVKVFRDMRMAEVEGREVFFEAALTVEATGRPRIASG
;
A
#
# COMPACT_ATOMS: atom_id res chain seq x y z
N ALA A 1 34.65 -12.25 -14.08
CA ALA A 1 34.70 -13.31 -13.06
C ALA A 1 33.66 -13.09 -11.96
N LEU A 2 33.62 -11.94 -11.25
CA LEU A 2 32.69 -11.67 -10.15
C LEU A 2 31.21 -11.80 -10.54
N ARG A 3 30.79 -11.25 -11.69
CA ARG A 3 29.41 -11.31 -12.17
C ARG A 3 28.92 -12.76 -12.31
N ARG A 4 29.75 -13.66 -12.81
CA ARG A 4 29.45 -15.10 -12.91
C ARG A 4 29.23 -15.76 -11.54
N LEU A 5 29.97 -15.33 -10.51
CA LEU A 5 29.82 -15.86 -9.15
C LEU A 5 28.51 -15.37 -8.51
N VAL A 6 28.13 -14.11 -8.78
CA VAL A 6 26.82 -13.55 -8.36
C VAL A 6 25.68 -14.31 -9.05
N GLU A 7 25.74 -14.47 -10.37
CA GLU A 7 24.72 -15.17 -11.16
C GLU A 7 24.54 -16.64 -10.72
N ARG A 8 25.60 -17.26 -10.18
CA ARG A 8 25.57 -18.62 -9.61
C ARG A 8 25.19 -18.66 -8.12
N GLY A 9 24.89 -17.52 -7.50
CA GLY A 9 24.55 -17.45 -6.07
C GLY A 9 25.71 -17.79 -5.12
N LEU A 10 26.96 -17.83 -5.61
CA LEU A 10 28.13 -18.14 -4.81
C LEU A 10 28.68 -16.96 -4.01
N ILE A 11 28.33 -15.74 -4.42
CA ILE A 11 28.59 -14.50 -3.71
C ILE A 11 27.37 -13.58 -3.81
N GLN A 12 27.18 -12.77 -2.78
CA GLN A 12 26.15 -11.73 -2.75
C GLN A 12 26.82 -10.36 -2.74
N ILE A 13 26.26 -9.41 -3.51
CA ILE A 13 26.73 -8.04 -3.51
C ILE A 13 26.02 -7.31 -2.37
N GLY A 14 26.78 -6.90 -1.36
CA GLY A 14 26.32 -5.97 -0.33
C GLY A 14 26.33 -4.54 -0.85
N SER A 15 25.41 -3.71 -0.37
CA SER A 15 25.33 -2.28 -0.66
C SER A 15 25.03 -1.51 0.62
N VAL A 16 25.38 -0.23 0.65
CA VAL A 16 24.98 0.66 1.73
C VAL A 16 23.46 0.81 1.73
N THR A 17 22.87 0.70 2.91
CA THR A 17 21.43 0.78 3.16
C THR A 17 21.08 1.99 4.02
N PRO A 18 19.81 2.40 4.10
CA PRO A 18 19.38 3.40 5.07
C PRO A 18 19.67 3.01 6.53
N SER A 19 19.70 1.72 6.85
CA SER A 19 20.08 1.24 8.19
C SER A 19 21.53 1.56 8.52
N ASP A 20 22.46 1.42 7.57
CA ASP A 20 23.85 1.82 7.76
C ASP A 20 23.95 3.32 8.04
N ALA A 21 23.16 4.14 7.32
CA ALA A 21 23.09 5.56 7.57
C ALA A 21 22.56 5.89 8.96
N ALA A 22 21.53 5.15 9.44
CA ALA A 22 20.99 5.31 10.77
C ALA A 22 22.01 4.95 11.87
N HIS A 23 22.80 3.88 11.70
CA HIS A 23 23.90 3.51 12.60
C HIS A 23 25.00 4.59 12.63
N ALA A 24 25.43 5.07 11.47
CA ALA A 24 26.44 6.11 11.38
C ALA A 24 26.01 7.45 12.02
N LEU A 25 24.70 7.71 12.06
CA LEU A 25 24.10 8.87 12.70
C LEU A 25 23.77 8.65 14.20
N GLY A 26 23.97 7.44 14.73
CA GLY A 26 23.64 7.08 16.11
C GLY A 26 22.14 7.00 16.37
N ARG A 27 21.33 6.73 15.36
CA ARG A 27 19.87 6.52 15.47
C ARG A 27 19.49 5.07 15.68
N LEU A 28 20.40 4.15 15.37
CA LEU A 28 20.35 2.72 15.61
C LEU A 28 21.70 2.26 16.19
N ASP A 29 21.67 1.22 17.03
CA ASP A 29 22.82 0.62 17.67
C ASP A 29 22.82 -0.92 17.64
N THR A 30 21.97 -1.50 16.79
CA THR A 30 21.78 -2.96 16.67
C THR A 30 22.98 -3.68 16.05
N TRP A 31 23.78 -2.98 15.21
CA TRP A 31 24.90 -3.55 14.46
C TRP A 31 26.16 -2.69 14.58
N ASP A 32 27.21 -3.05 13.85
CA ASP A 32 28.52 -2.38 13.87
C ASP A 32 28.46 -1.02 13.17
N ALA A 33 28.48 0.05 13.96
CA ALA A 33 28.47 1.42 13.47
C ALA A 33 29.76 1.82 12.72
N ASP A 34 30.91 1.20 13.04
CA ASP A 34 32.18 1.52 12.37
C ASP A 34 32.27 0.84 11.02
N ALA A 35 31.75 -0.38 10.88
CA ALA A 35 31.56 -1.02 9.58
C ALA A 35 30.63 -0.17 8.68
N ALA A 36 29.50 0.33 9.23
CA ALA A 36 28.60 1.22 8.51
C ALA A 36 29.28 2.51 8.04
N LYS A 37 30.07 3.15 8.90
CA LYS A 37 30.87 4.35 8.53
C LYS A 37 31.89 4.06 7.42
N MET A 38 32.56 2.88 7.47
CA MET A 38 33.48 2.48 6.39
C MET A 38 32.76 2.27 5.06
N ALA A 39 31.62 1.62 5.07
CA ALA A 39 30.80 1.42 3.87
C ALA A 39 30.34 2.76 3.27
N LEU A 40 29.88 3.70 4.11
CA LEU A 40 29.50 5.06 3.71
C LEU A 40 30.69 5.84 3.13
N ARG A 41 31.89 5.70 3.69
CA ARG A 41 33.11 6.27 3.15
C ARG A 41 33.44 5.75 1.74
N LEU A 42 33.28 4.45 1.52
CA LEU A 42 33.46 3.84 0.19
C LEU A 42 32.43 4.35 -0.82
N LEU A 43 31.16 4.43 -0.42
CA LEU A 43 30.10 4.97 -1.27
C LEU A 43 30.35 6.44 -1.61
N GLY A 44 30.76 7.24 -0.64
CA GLY A 44 31.04 8.65 -0.81
C GLY A 44 32.17 8.99 -1.78
N ARG A 45 33.11 8.04 -2.02
CA ARG A 45 34.18 8.18 -3.04
C ARG A 45 33.66 8.17 -4.48
N ARG A 46 32.43 7.75 -4.72
CA ARG A 46 31.83 7.79 -6.06
C ARG A 46 31.80 9.23 -6.56
N ARG A 47 32.02 9.39 -7.86
CA ARG A 47 31.98 10.70 -8.51
C ARG A 47 30.59 10.93 -9.11
N ILE A 48 30.09 12.13 -8.94
CA ILE A 48 28.87 12.61 -9.63
C ILE A 48 29.22 13.08 -11.05
N GLY A 49 28.20 13.43 -11.85
CA GLY A 49 28.38 13.79 -13.26
C GLY A 49 29.31 14.98 -13.51
N THR A 50 29.55 15.83 -12.51
CA THR A 50 30.53 16.94 -12.55
C THR A 50 31.98 16.51 -12.27
N GLY A 51 32.20 15.21 -11.95
CA GLY A 51 33.53 14.68 -11.59
C GLY A 51 33.93 14.85 -10.13
N THR A 52 33.15 15.58 -9.33
CA THR A 52 33.38 15.74 -7.88
C THR A 52 32.97 14.48 -7.12
N VAL A 53 33.58 14.22 -5.96
CA VAL A 53 33.18 13.11 -5.09
C VAL A 53 31.81 13.40 -4.48
N LEU A 54 31.03 12.34 -4.28
CA LEU A 54 29.67 12.44 -3.75
C LEU A 54 29.66 13.00 -2.32
N SER A 55 30.54 12.50 -1.45
CA SER A 55 30.81 13.05 -0.12
C SER A 55 32.12 12.50 0.42
N ALA A 56 32.92 13.34 1.05
CA ALA A 56 34.16 12.94 1.74
C ALA A 56 33.89 12.44 3.17
N ASP A 57 32.82 12.92 3.80
CA ASP A 57 32.44 12.61 5.17
C ASP A 57 31.33 11.54 5.23
N PRO A 58 31.52 10.41 5.93
CA PRO A 58 30.52 9.37 6.09
C PRO A 58 29.27 9.86 6.81
N ARG A 59 29.37 10.82 7.74
CA ARG A 59 28.20 11.40 8.41
C ARG A 59 27.36 12.25 7.46
N GLN A 60 27.99 13.05 6.62
CA GLN A 60 27.31 13.80 5.56
C GLN A 60 26.67 12.85 4.55
N MET A 61 27.37 11.77 4.17
CA MET A 61 26.81 10.75 3.29
C MET A 61 25.56 10.09 3.89
N ALA A 62 25.60 9.77 5.19
CA ALA A 62 24.44 9.24 5.91
C ALA A 62 23.25 10.22 5.91
N GLN A 63 23.50 11.51 6.10
CA GLN A 63 22.46 12.55 6.03
C GLN A 63 21.82 12.63 4.64
N ILE A 64 22.62 12.55 3.57
CA ILE A 64 22.14 12.53 2.18
C ILE A 64 21.18 11.34 1.98
N ILE A 65 21.58 10.14 2.44
CA ILE A 65 20.76 8.93 2.29
C ILE A 65 19.43 9.06 3.04
N VAL A 66 19.48 9.50 4.31
CA VAL A 66 18.24 9.65 5.11
C VAL A 66 17.33 10.75 4.55
N SER A 67 17.91 11.85 4.05
CA SER A 67 17.15 12.93 3.41
C SER A 67 16.46 12.43 2.14
N GLN A 68 17.18 11.64 1.31
CA GLN A 68 16.62 11.06 0.09
C GLN A 68 15.50 10.04 0.41
N LEU A 69 15.70 9.19 1.42
CA LEU A 69 14.67 8.26 1.88
C LEU A 69 13.41 9.01 2.33
N THR A 70 13.58 10.04 3.19
CA THR A 70 12.46 10.87 3.66
C THR A 70 11.71 11.51 2.50
N HIS A 71 12.44 12.01 1.50
CA HIS A 71 11.86 12.61 0.31
C HIS A 71 11.06 11.58 -0.51
N GLN A 72 11.65 10.43 -0.83
CA GLN A 72 10.99 9.37 -1.60
C GLN A 72 9.76 8.81 -0.89
N THR A 73 9.85 8.59 0.43
CA THR A 73 8.69 8.14 1.22
C THR A 73 7.57 9.17 1.23
N SER A 74 7.91 10.46 1.32
CA SER A 74 6.90 11.53 1.25
C SER A 74 6.21 11.58 -0.11
N ILE A 75 6.94 11.36 -1.21
CA ILE A 75 6.34 11.27 -2.55
C ILE A 75 5.42 10.07 -2.66
N ALA A 76 5.87 8.88 -2.24
CA ALA A 76 5.06 7.66 -2.32
C ALA A 76 3.76 7.77 -1.52
N LEU A 77 3.78 8.42 -0.35
CA LEU A 77 2.57 8.68 0.44
C LEU A 77 1.63 9.68 -0.25
N LEU A 78 2.16 10.70 -0.92
CA LEU A 78 1.34 11.62 -1.72
C LEU A 78 0.75 10.94 -2.95
N GLU A 79 1.51 10.09 -3.66
CA GLU A 79 1.03 9.29 -4.78
C GLU A 79 -0.16 8.43 -4.34
N ALA A 80 -0.01 7.71 -3.23
CA ALA A 80 -1.10 6.89 -2.68
C ALA A 80 -2.34 7.74 -2.30
N ALA A 81 -2.14 8.90 -1.65
CA ALA A 81 -3.25 9.77 -1.27
C ALA A 81 -3.96 10.37 -2.49
N LEU A 82 -3.22 10.77 -3.52
CA LEU A 82 -3.80 11.25 -4.78
C LEU A 82 -4.62 10.16 -5.47
N GLY A 83 -4.11 8.92 -5.50
CA GLY A 83 -4.83 7.77 -6.05
C GLY A 83 -6.13 7.48 -5.31
N GLU A 84 -6.14 7.54 -3.97
CA GLU A 84 -7.36 7.37 -3.17
C GLU A 84 -8.42 8.45 -3.45
N GLU A 85 -8.00 9.68 -3.78
CA GLU A 85 -8.88 10.78 -4.16
C GLU A 85 -9.25 10.77 -5.66
N GLY A 86 -8.79 9.80 -6.43
CA GLY A 86 -9.03 9.71 -7.88
C GLY A 86 -8.30 10.77 -8.70
N ILE A 87 -7.23 11.34 -8.16
CA ILE A 87 -6.38 12.36 -8.78
C ILE A 87 -5.15 11.67 -9.40
N ASP A 88 -4.60 12.24 -10.48
CA ASP A 88 -3.40 11.69 -11.14
C ASP A 88 -2.21 11.67 -10.17
N GLU A 89 -1.75 10.47 -9.81
CA GLU A 89 -0.64 10.21 -8.87
C GLU A 89 0.67 10.90 -9.32
N ARG A 90 0.87 11.08 -10.63
CA ARG A 90 2.05 11.78 -11.19
C ARG A 90 2.18 13.22 -10.72
N LEU A 91 1.10 13.82 -10.22
CA LEU A 91 1.14 15.15 -9.64
C LEU A 91 2.01 15.22 -8.38
N ALA A 92 2.23 14.12 -7.66
CA ALA A 92 3.13 14.09 -6.50
C ALA A 92 4.54 14.61 -6.84
N THR A 93 5.02 14.38 -8.06
CA THR A 93 6.33 14.86 -8.55
C THR A 93 6.27 16.21 -9.25
N HIS A 94 5.09 16.81 -9.41
CA HIS A 94 4.94 18.12 -10.04
C HIS A 94 5.64 19.21 -9.25
N THR A 95 6.22 20.20 -9.94
CA THR A 95 7.03 21.28 -9.33
C THR A 95 6.31 21.98 -8.18
N LEU A 96 5.02 22.29 -8.31
CA LEU A 96 4.26 22.97 -7.25
C LEU A 96 4.13 22.09 -5.99
N MET A 97 3.89 20.79 -6.14
CA MET A 97 3.83 19.84 -5.02
C MET A 97 5.19 19.76 -4.32
N GLN A 98 6.27 19.69 -5.09
CA GLN A 98 7.64 19.65 -4.55
C GLN A 98 8.01 20.96 -3.85
N MET A 99 7.60 22.10 -4.37
CA MET A 99 7.77 23.42 -3.71
C MET A 99 7.04 23.45 -2.36
N GLY A 100 5.80 22.93 -2.31
CA GLY A 100 5.02 22.84 -1.08
C GLY A 100 5.69 21.94 -0.03
N LEU A 101 6.15 20.74 -0.43
CA LEU A 101 6.91 19.82 0.43
C LEU A 101 8.25 20.41 0.90
N GLY A 102 8.89 21.22 0.09
CA GLY A 102 10.15 21.89 0.40
C GLY A 102 10.01 23.11 1.29
N GLY A 103 8.79 23.50 1.68
CA GLY A 103 8.55 24.70 2.49
C GLY A 103 8.87 25.98 1.71
N HIS A 104 8.36 26.09 0.48
CA HIS A 104 8.58 27.21 -0.41
C HIS A 104 8.43 28.57 0.29
N LYS A 105 9.43 29.43 0.12
CA LYS A 105 9.46 30.81 0.61
C LYS A 105 9.53 31.75 -0.59
N GLY A 106 8.40 32.30 -0.98
CA GLY A 106 8.30 33.23 -2.11
C GLY A 106 7.02 34.05 -2.03
N VAL A 107 6.63 34.68 -3.13
CA VAL A 107 5.39 35.46 -3.22
C VAL A 107 4.16 34.57 -3.09
N LEU A 108 4.25 33.33 -3.61
CA LEU A 108 3.17 32.36 -3.49
C LEU A 108 3.29 31.57 -2.18
N ARG A 109 2.18 31.33 -1.52
CA ARG A 109 2.09 30.40 -0.40
C ARG A 109 1.62 29.05 -0.95
N ILE A 110 2.50 28.05 -0.90
CA ILE A 110 2.21 26.68 -1.35
C ILE A 110 2.39 25.75 -0.15
N LYS A 111 1.35 24.98 0.16
CA LYS A 111 1.40 23.92 1.17
C LYS A 111 1.02 22.59 0.51
N THR A 112 1.81 21.58 0.76
CA THR A 112 1.56 20.19 0.34
C THR A 112 1.74 19.29 1.55
N GLY A 113 0.80 18.39 1.79
CA GLY A 113 0.87 17.49 2.93
C GLY A 113 -0.35 16.59 3.00
N LEU A 114 -0.49 15.85 4.09
CA LEU A 114 -1.60 14.95 4.35
C LEU A 114 -2.47 15.51 5.49
N ALA A 115 -3.78 15.42 5.33
CA ALA A 115 -4.75 15.80 6.36
C ALA A 115 -5.06 14.66 7.34
N VAL A 116 -4.57 13.44 7.05
CA VAL A 116 -4.80 12.23 7.85
C VAL A 116 -3.51 11.80 8.55
N PRO A 117 -3.59 11.10 9.71
CA PRO A 117 -2.43 10.52 10.35
C PRO A 117 -1.87 9.36 9.54
N VAL A 118 -0.56 9.13 9.66
CA VAL A 118 0.14 8.01 9.02
C VAL A 118 0.69 7.08 10.10
N VAL A 119 0.43 5.79 9.96
CA VAL A 119 0.95 4.77 10.88
C VAL A 119 2.24 4.19 10.32
N GLY A 120 3.35 4.36 11.05
CA GLY A 120 4.66 3.82 10.69
C GLY A 120 4.90 2.46 11.32
N LEU A 121 5.13 1.43 10.50
CA LEU A 121 5.41 0.06 10.95
C LEU A 121 6.80 -0.38 10.47
N GLY A 122 7.42 -1.28 11.22
CA GLY A 122 8.74 -1.83 10.95
C GLY A 122 9.78 -1.41 11.99
N ALA A 123 10.82 -2.24 12.18
CA ALA A 123 11.84 -2.05 13.21
C ALA A 123 12.61 -0.72 13.08
N SER A 124 12.79 -0.23 11.86
CA SER A 124 13.49 1.03 11.59
C SER A 124 12.56 2.25 11.46
N ALA A 125 11.24 2.07 11.59
CA ALA A 125 10.26 3.15 11.46
C ALA A 125 10.56 4.37 12.36
N PRO A 126 10.95 4.21 13.63
CA PRO A 126 11.28 5.33 14.51
C PRO A 126 12.47 6.19 14.02
N CYS A 127 13.35 5.62 13.20
CA CYS A 127 14.54 6.33 12.70
C CYS A 127 14.24 7.31 11.56
N TYR A 128 13.16 7.08 10.80
CA TYR A 128 12.90 7.78 9.54
C TYR A 128 11.56 8.51 9.51
N TYR A 129 10.49 7.87 9.99
CA TYR A 129 9.14 8.35 9.79
C TYR A 129 8.79 9.65 10.52
N PRO A 130 9.37 9.99 11.69
CA PRO A 130 9.14 11.31 12.27
C PRO A 130 9.49 12.46 11.32
N ALA A 131 10.58 12.32 10.55
CA ALA A 131 10.97 13.31 9.54
C ALA A 131 10.01 13.34 8.34
N VAL A 132 9.40 12.21 7.98
CA VAL A 132 8.37 12.13 6.93
C VAL A 132 7.10 12.85 7.38
N GLY A 133 6.62 12.59 8.62
CA GLY A 133 5.46 13.27 9.19
C GLY A 133 5.66 14.78 9.27
N ALA A 134 6.83 15.22 9.74
CA ALA A 134 7.18 16.65 9.77
C ALA A 134 7.17 17.28 8.37
N ARG A 135 7.66 16.58 7.34
CA ARG A 135 7.69 17.04 5.97
C ARG A 135 6.30 17.12 5.33
N LEU A 136 5.42 16.16 5.64
CA LEU A 136 4.04 16.11 5.15
C LEU A 136 3.07 16.92 5.99
N GLY A 137 3.52 17.46 7.14
CA GLY A 137 2.67 18.22 8.07
C GLY A 137 1.54 17.39 8.68
N CYS A 138 1.73 16.07 8.80
CA CYS A 138 0.75 15.14 9.37
C CYS A 138 1.26 14.48 10.65
N GLU A 139 0.34 13.96 11.45
CA GLU A 139 0.67 13.14 12.61
C GLU A 139 1.27 11.81 12.16
N MET A 140 2.40 11.43 12.79
CA MET A 140 3.04 10.14 12.56
C MET A 140 2.87 9.26 13.80
N ILE A 141 2.04 8.23 13.69
CA ILE A 141 1.78 7.27 14.76
C ILE A 141 2.77 6.12 14.65
N LEU A 142 3.57 5.93 15.69
CA LEU A 142 4.55 4.84 15.80
C LEU A 142 4.15 3.92 16.95
N PRO A 143 3.42 2.82 16.69
CA PRO A 143 3.02 1.87 17.72
C PRO A 143 4.24 1.23 18.41
N SER A 144 4.15 0.95 19.72
CA SER A 144 5.20 0.28 20.48
C SER A 144 5.65 -1.05 19.86
N ASP A 145 4.69 -1.80 19.34
CA ASP A 145 4.91 -3.11 18.72
C ASP A 145 5.13 -3.04 17.20
N GLY A 146 5.29 -1.82 16.68
CA GLY A 146 5.48 -1.57 15.23
C GLY A 146 6.64 -2.34 14.62
N GLY A 147 7.70 -2.60 15.40
CA GLY A 147 8.87 -3.37 14.95
C GLY A 147 8.58 -4.84 14.63
N VAL A 148 7.58 -5.43 15.25
CA VAL A 148 7.16 -6.83 15.06
C VAL A 148 5.76 -6.93 14.42
N ALA A 149 5.28 -5.86 13.81
CA ALA A 149 3.94 -5.78 13.23
C ALA A 149 3.62 -6.92 12.24
N ASN A 150 4.62 -7.36 11.44
CA ASN A 150 4.46 -8.49 10.52
C ASN A 150 4.17 -9.81 11.27
N ALA A 151 4.88 -10.06 12.37
CA ALA A 151 4.66 -11.26 13.18
C ALA A 151 3.27 -11.22 13.86
N ILE A 152 2.91 -10.07 14.43
CA ILE A 152 1.57 -9.86 14.99
C ILE A 152 0.50 -10.05 13.91
N GLY A 153 0.66 -9.42 12.75
CA GLY A 153 -0.27 -9.57 11.63
C GLY A 153 -0.41 -11.00 11.14
N ALA A 154 0.66 -11.78 11.16
CA ALA A 154 0.61 -13.20 10.80
C ALA A 154 -0.22 -14.04 11.79
N VAL A 155 -0.24 -13.66 13.07
CA VAL A 155 -1.00 -14.37 14.11
C VAL A 155 -2.45 -13.90 14.19
N VAL A 156 -2.70 -12.58 14.14
CA VAL A 156 -4.04 -12.00 14.35
C VAL A 156 -4.74 -11.63 13.05
N GLY A 157 -4.02 -11.63 11.94
CA GLY A 157 -4.55 -11.28 10.61
C GLY A 157 -5.68 -12.20 10.20
N ARG A 158 -6.58 -11.67 9.39
CA ARG A 158 -7.66 -12.46 8.77
C ARG A 158 -7.45 -12.55 7.27
N VAL A 159 -7.69 -13.73 6.72
CA VAL A 159 -7.80 -13.90 5.26
C VAL A 159 -9.16 -13.38 4.84
N THR A 160 -9.18 -12.33 4.02
CA THR A 160 -10.42 -11.74 3.50
C THR A 160 -10.42 -11.80 1.99
N VAL A 161 -11.48 -12.35 1.42
CA VAL A 161 -11.69 -12.41 -0.03
C VAL A 161 -13.02 -11.75 -0.35
N ARG A 162 -13.00 -10.84 -1.33
CA ARG A 162 -14.20 -10.20 -1.86
C ARG A 162 -14.50 -10.70 -3.26
N ARG A 163 -15.79 -10.88 -3.55
CA ARG A 163 -16.31 -11.15 -4.88
C ARG A 163 -17.50 -10.23 -5.12
N ALA A 164 -17.55 -9.62 -6.28
CA ALA A 164 -18.62 -8.71 -6.66
C ALA A 164 -19.25 -9.14 -7.98
N GLY A 165 -20.51 -8.81 -8.16
CA GLY A 165 -21.25 -9.04 -9.38
C GLY A 165 -22.45 -8.12 -9.46
N THR A 166 -23.08 -8.06 -10.62
CA THR A 166 -24.21 -7.17 -10.87
C THR A 166 -25.40 -7.93 -11.46
N VAL A 167 -26.60 -7.39 -11.16
CA VAL A 167 -27.83 -7.72 -11.87
C VAL A 167 -28.31 -6.46 -12.58
N THR A 168 -28.56 -6.55 -13.88
CA THR A 168 -29.10 -5.43 -14.68
C THR A 168 -30.48 -5.80 -15.25
N ALA A 169 -31.28 -4.80 -15.56
CA ALA A 169 -32.58 -4.96 -16.23
C ALA A 169 -32.47 -4.56 -17.72
N PRO A 170 -32.15 -5.49 -18.66
CA PRO A 170 -32.06 -5.17 -20.09
C PRO A 170 -33.41 -4.89 -20.75
N GLY A 171 -34.51 -5.15 -20.09
CA GLY A 171 -35.87 -4.89 -20.58
C GLY A 171 -36.92 -5.11 -19.49
N ALA A 172 -38.17 -4.87 -19.78
CA ALA A 172 -39.28 -5.11 -18.86
C ALA A 172 -39.31 -6.60 -18.48
N ASP A 173 -39.43 -6.86 -17.17
CA ASP A 173 -39.51 -8.21 -16.57
C ASP A 173 -38.38 -9.16 -16.98
N ARG A 174 -37.19 -8.60 -17.28
CA ARG A 174 -35.98 -9.38 -17.57
C ARG A 174 -34.82 -8.89 -16.75
N PHE A 175 -34.18 -9.81 -16.02
CA PHE A 175 -33.06 -9.53 -15.11
C PHE A 175 -31.85 -10.35 -15.52
N ARG A 176 -30.74 -9.69 -15.83
CA ARG A 176 -29.52 -10.34 -16.28
C ARG A 176 -28.48 -10.34 -15.18
N VAL A 177 -28.10 -11.53 -14.74
CA VAL A 177 -27.02 -11.76 -13.79
C VAL A 177 -25.71 -11.89 -14.55
N HIS A 178 -24.72 -11.09 -14.17
CA HIS A 178 -23.38 -11.12 -14.73
C HIS A 178 -22.47 -11.97 -13.85
N LEU A 179 -22.12 -13.16 -14.33
CA LEU A 179 -21.23 -14.13 -13.68
C LEU A 179 -19.96 -14.34 -14.50
N ASP A 180 -18.88 -14.79 -13.86
CA ASP A 180 -17.64 -15.17 -14.55
C ASP A 180 -17.87 -16.31 -15.57
N SER A 181 -18.86 -17.16 -15.33
CA SER A 181 -19.29 -18.24 -16.26
C SER A 181 -20.11 -17.75 -17.45
N GLY A 182 -20.37 -16.45 -17.55
CA GLY A 182 -21.22 -15.82 -18.55
C GLY A 182 -22.56 -15.34 -17.98
N PRO A 183 -23.28 -14.46 -18.73
CA PRO A 183 -24.53 -13.90 -18.29
C PRO A 183 -25.66 -14.94 -18.27
N LYS A 184 -26.59 -14.81 -17.31
CA LYS A 184 -27.82 -15.60 -17.24
C LYS A 184 -29.02 -14.67 -17.08
N ASP A 185 -30.08 -14.94 -17.81
CA ASP A 185 -31.34 -14.17 -17.78
C ASP A 185 -32.37 -14.87 -16.87
N PHE A 186 -33.15 -14.06 -16.14
CA PHE A 186 -34.22 -14.45 -15.23
C PHE A 186 -35.44 -13.55 -15.46
N ASP A 187 -36.61 -14.07 -15.18
CA ASP A 187 -37.89 -13.37 -15.31
C ASP A 187 -38.36 -12.79 -13.95
N ASP A 188 -37.59 -13.05 -12.89
CA ASP A 188 -37.86 -12.61 -11.52
C ASP A 188 -36.61 -12.02 -10.85
N LEU A 189 -36.72 -10.80 -10.31
CA LEU A 189 -35.60 -10.11 -9.66
C LEU A 189 -35.12 -10.81 -8.39
N PRO A 190 -35.97 -11.23 -7.46
CA PRO A 190 -35.57 -12.02 -6.30
C PRO A 190 -34.76 -13.25 -6.67
N MET A 191 -35.18 -14.04 -7.67
CA MET A 191 -34.43 -15.22 -8.13
C MET A 191 -33.09 -14.84 -8.75
N ALA A 192 -33.02 -13.76 -9.52
CA ALA A 192 -31.77 -13.25 -10.08
C ALA A 192 -30.76 -12.85 -8.99
N LEU A 193 -31.23 -12.14 -7.96
CA LEU A 193 -30.39 -11.72 -6.81
C LEU A 193 -29.92 -12.92 -5.99
N GLU A 194 -30.79 -13.89 -5.72
CA GLU A 194 -30.46 -15.12 -5.00
C GLU A 194 -29.40 -15.94 -5.75
N GLN A 195 -29.57 -16.11 -7.05
CA GLN A 195 -28.61 -16.82 -7.90
C GLN A 195 -27.25 -16.14 -7.90
N LEU A 196 -27.21 -14.80 -8.03
CA LEU A 196 -25.96 -14.04 -7.97
C LEU A 196 -25.29 -14.18 -6.61
N GLU A 197 -26.06 -14.01 -5.52
CA GLU A 197 -25.53 -14.12 -4.17
C GLU A 197 -24.96 -15.53 -3.91
N ALA A 198 -25.66 -16.59 -4.28
CA ALA A 198 -25.21 -17.96 -4.11
C ALA A 198 -23.89 -18.22 -4.87
N ALA A 199 -23.79 -17.73 -6.11
CA ALA A 199 -22.59 -17.87 -6.91
C ALA A 199 -21.40 -17.12 -6.29
N LEU A 200 -21.61 -15.87 -5.85
CA LEU A 200 -20.57 -15.05 -5.21
C LEU A 200 -20.14 -15.63 -3.86
N ARG A 201 -21.08 -16.16 -3.05
CA ARG A 201 -20.75 -16.85 -1.78
C ARG A 201 -19.87 -18.07 -2.03
N THR A 202 -20.25 -18.91 -2.99
CA THR A 202 -19.46 -20.10 -3.35
C THR A 202 -18.06 -19.73 -3.80
N ALA A 203 -17.94 -18.73 -4.67
CA ALA A 203 -16.65 -18.25 -5.19
C ALA A 203 -15.79 -17.61 -4.09
N ALA A 204 -16.37 -16.80 -3.20
CA ALA A 204 -15.66 -16.14 -2.12
C ALA A 204 -15.17 -17.14 -1.07
N ILE A 205 -16.01 -18.06 -0.63
CA ILE A 205 -15.66 -19.12 0.34
C ILE A 205 -14.58 -20.03 -0.25
N GLY A 206 -14.73 -20.48 -1.50
CA GLY A 206 -13.74 -21.32 -2.17
C GLY A 206 -12.37 -20.66 -2.26
N ALA A 207 -12.33 -19.39 -2.64
CA ALA A 207 -11.08 -18.62 -2.72
C ALA A 207 -10.48 -18.34 -1.33
N ALA A 208 -11.29 -18.03 -0.32
CA ALA A 208 -10.81 -17.84 1.05
C ALA A 208 -10.23 -19.15 1.62
N THR A 209 -10.89 -20.27 1.37
CA THR A 209 -10.41 -21.61 1.77
C THR A 209 -9.10 -21.96 1.08
N ALA A 210 -8.99 -21.71 -0.23
CA ALA A 210 -7.76 -21.91 -1.00
C ALA A 210 -6.60 -21.02 -0.49
N ALA A 211 -6.91 -19.81 -0.02
CA ALA A 211 -5.97 -18.91 0.64
C ALA A 211 -5.65 -19.29 2.10
N GLY A 212 -6.17 -20.43 2.58
CA GLY A 212 -5.88 -20.96 3.92
C GLY A 212 -6.77 -20.42 5.03
N ALA A 213 -7.92 -19.82 4.73
CA ALA A 213 -8.88 -19.40 5.75
C ALA A 213 -9.57 -20.58 6.43
N LYS A 214 -9.76 -20.48 7.74
CA LYS A 214 -10.62 -21.36 8.55
C LYS A 214 -11.70 -20.53 9.24
N GLU A 215 -12.79 -21.14 9.66
CA GLU A 215 -13.90 -20.50 10.38
C GLU A 215 -14.40 -19.27 9.59
N ILE A 216 -14.77 -19.48 8.33
CA ILE A 216 -15.10 -18.40 7.39
C ILE A 216 -16.46 -17.80 7.74
N GLU A 217 -16.47 -16.52 8.04
CA GLU A 217 -17.65 -15.66 8.14
C GLU A 217 -17.92 -15.00 6.79
N VAL A 218 -19.19 -14.91 6.40
CA VAL A 218 -19.57 -14.30 5.12
C VAL A 218 -20.52 -13.13 5.36
N LYS A 219 -20.13 -11.95 4.83
CA LYS A 219 -20.96 -10.75 4.79
C LYS A 219 -21.38 -10.45 3.36
N VAL A 220 -22.60 -9.97 3.18
CA VAL A 220 -23.15 -9.56 1.87
C VAL A 220 -23.55 -8.10 1.93
N PHE A 221 -23.05 -7.35 0.98
CA PHE A 221 -23.42 -5.95 0.77
C PHE A 221 -24.22 -5.86 -0.52
N ARG A 222 -25.34 -5.16 -0.49
CA ARG A 222 -26.22 -4.93 -1.64
C ARG A 222 -26.42 -3.44 -1.84
N ASP A 223 -26.18 -3.00 -3.05
CA ASP A 223 -26.48 -1.64 -3.51
C ASP A 223 -27.48 -1.76 -4.66
N MET A 224 -28.68 -1.21 -4.48
CA MET A 224 -29.78 -1.30 -5.44
C MET A 224 -30.09 0.08 -6.01
N ARG A 225 -30.04 0.20 -7.32
CA ARG A 225 -30.40 1.42 -8.04
C ARG A 225 -31.80 1.29 -8.61
N MET A 226 -32.70 2.07 -8.03
CA MET A 226 -34.09 2.23 -8.47
C MET A 226 -34.24 3.64 -9.03
N ALA A 227 -35.13 3.82 -10.00
CA ALA A 227 -35.56 5.15 -10.44
C ALA A 227 -37.07 5.20 -10.56
N GLU A 228 -37.63 6.37 -10.33
CA GLU A 228 -39.06 6.62 -10.54
C GLU A 228 -39.29 7.01 -12.01
N VAL A 229 -40.07 6.21 -12.73
CA VAL A 229 -40.48 6.45 -14.10
C VAL A 229 -42.00 6.43 -14.13
N GLU A 230 -42.62 7.56 -14.54
CA GLU A 230 -44.07 7.70 -14.62
C GLU A 230 -44.83 7.33 -13.30
N GLY A 231 -44.25 7.69 -12.13
CA GLY A 231 -44.81 7.40 -10.82
C GLY A 231 -44.71 5.94 -10.36
N ARG A 232 -43.85 5.14 -11.01
CA ARG A 232 -43.52 3.75 -10.63
C ARG A 232 -42.05 3.61 -10.37
N GLU A 233 -41.70 2.90 -9.31
CA GLU A 233 -40.29 2.48 -9.08
C GLU A 233 -39.89 1.42 -10.11
N VAL A 234 -38.84 1.71 -10.85
CA VAL A 234 -38.24 0.80 -11.84
C VAL A 234 -36.84 0.43 -11.39
N PHE A 235 -36.58 -0.87 -11.38
CA PHE A 235 -35.24 -1.39 -11.10
C PHE A 235 -34.32 -1.20 -12.31
N PHE A 236 -33.10 -0.72 -12.07
CA PHE A 236 -32.07 -0.55 -13.09
C PHE A 236 -30.91 -1.52 -12.90
N GLU A 237 -30.36 -1.55 -11.71
CA GLU A 237 -29.15 -2.34 -11.41
C GLU A 237 -29.09 -2.66 -9.92
N ALA A 238 -28.56 -3.82 -9.61
CA ALA A 238 -28.09 -4.15 -8.27
C ALA A 238 -26.64 -4.60 -8.33
N ALA A 239 -25.80 -4.02 -7.47
CA ALA A 239 -24.44 -4.47 -7.23
C ALA A 239 -24.40 -5.27 -5.93
N LEU A 240 -23.93 -6.52 -5.98
CA LEU A 240 -23.71 -7.36 -4.81
C LEU A 240 -22.22 -7.57 -4.60
N THR A 241 -21.79 -7.41 -3.36
CA THR A 241 -20.43 -7.75 -2.92
C THR A 241 -20.52 -8.75 -1.78
N VAL A 242 -19.85 -9.87 -1.94
CA VAL A 242 -19.71 -10.89 -0.90
C VAL A 242 -18.28 -10.86 -0.37
N GLU A 243 -18.15 -10.71 0.94
CA GLU A 243 -16.89 -10.74 1.66
C GLU A 243 -16.83 -12.00 2.53
N ALA A 244 -15.85 -12.88 2.26
CA ALA A 244 -15.57 -14.07 3.05
C ALA A 244 -14.29 -13.82 3.86
N THR A 245 -14.40 -13.83 5.20
CA THR A 245 -13.29 -13.55 6.12
C THR A 245 -13.11 -14.70 7.09
N GLY A 246 -11.89 -15.20 7.23
CA GLY A 246 -11.57 -16.29 8.16
C GLY A 246 -10.20 -16.13 8.80
N ARG A 247 -9.94 -16.94 9.83
CA ARG A 247 -8.62 -17.00 10.47
C ARG A 247 -7.62 -17.72 9.55
N PRO A 248 -6.36 -17.28 9.46
CA PRO A 248 -5.35 -18.00 8.70
C PRO A 248 -5.10 -19.36 9.33
N ARG A 249 -4.80 -20.35 8.49
CA ARG A 249 -4.35 -21.66 8.95
C ARG A 249 -2.98 -21.50 9.60
N ILE A 250 -2.91 -21.57 10.92
CA ILE A 250 -1.64 -21.65 11.62
C ILE A 250 -1.06 -23.03 11.35
N ALA A 251 0.14 -23.10 10.79
CA ALA A 251 0.87 -24.35 10.68
C ALA A 251 1.16 -24.82 12.10
N SER A 252 0.47 -25.85 12.56
CA SER A 252 0.91 -26.62 13.72
C SER A 252 2.15 -27.40 13.28
N GLY A 253 3.32 -26.99 13.74
CA GLY A 253 4.56 -27.73 13.60
C GLY A 253 4.50 -29.06 14.33
#